data_ac3430335ded07d337af2a0d6caea78f
#
_entry.id   ac3430335ded07d337af2a0d6caea78f
#
_cell.length_a   1.000
_cell.length_b   1.000
_cell.length_c   1.000
_cell.angle_alpha   90.00
_cell.angle_beta   90.00
_cell.angle_gamma   90.00
#
_symmetry.space_group_name_H-M   'P 1'
#
loop_
_entity.id
_entity.type
_entity.pdbx_description
1 polymer ?
#
loop_
_entity_poly.entity_id
_entity_poly.type
_entity_poly.pdbx_seq_one_letter_code
_entity_poly.pdbx_strand_id
1 'polypeptide(L)'
;MNTWQIFYHCRLPKDKKPADRLAPAVMNKVSEILLMGRSMCVRLVCSLQRPDAIAFSAGSRLNYGVVVILGAAIRSIYEMLMPDHLEQVKGREFGIGEGVVLLQGTKLYYIKIPMYTDYERVKQLCIQALS
;
A
#
# COMPACT_ATOMS: atom_id res chain seq x y z
N MET A 1 10.28 17.54 12.01
CA MET A 1 9.56 16.57 12.88
C MET A 1 8.75 15.65 11.96
N ASN A 2 9.21 14.42 11.71
CA ASN A 2 8.54 13.50 10.79
C ASN A 2 7.54 12.67 11.59
N THR A 3 6.27 12.96 11.42
CA THR A 3 5.21 12.18 12.08
C THR A 3 4.86 10.98 11.20
N TRP A 4 5.23 9.79 11.62
CA TRP A 4 4.80 8.53 11.00
C TRP A 4 3.46 8.12 11.60
N GLN A 5 2.43 8.02 10.78
CA GLN A 5 1.17 7.38 11.19
C GLN A 5 1.07 6.03 10.51
N ILE A 6 1.01 4.98 11.31
CA ILE A 6 0.79 3.61 10.86
C ILE A 6 -0.68 3.30 11.09
N PHE A 7 -1.42 3.06 10.03
CA PHE A 7 -2.81 2.62 10.11
C PHE A 7 -2.87 1.10 10.10
N TYR A 8 -3.38 0.52 11.18
CA TYR A 8 -3.66 -0.89 11.26
C TYR A 8 -4.96 -1.23 10.53
N HIS A 9 -5.00 -2.43 9.99
CA HIS A 9 -6.12 -3.02 9.29
C HIS A 9 -7.40 -2.96 10.14
N CYS A 10 -8.36 -2.13 9.74
CA CYS A 10 -9.67 -2.08 10.36
C CYS A 10 -10.57 -3.14 9.71
N ARG A 11 -10.70 -4.31 10.37
CA ARG A 11 -11.72 -5.29 10.00
C ARG A 11 -13.09 -4.71 10.38
N LEU A 12 -13.88 -4.35 9.38
CA LEU A 12 -15.23 -3.83 9.59
C LEU A 12 -16.16 -4.97 10.05
N PRO A 13 -16.93 -4.79 11.14
CA PRO A 13 -17.98 -5.73 11.52
C PRO A 13 -18.99 -5.84 10.38
N LYS A 14 -19.36 -7.07 10.01
CA LYS A 14 -20.29 -7.35 8.90
C LYS A 14 -21.74 -6.88 9.16
N ASP A 15 -22.06 -6.57 10.40
CA ASP A 15 -23.45 -6.44 10.87
C ASP A 15 -23.95 -5.01 11.01
N LYS A 16 -23.16 -4.00 10.64
CA LYS A 16 -23.62 -2.59 10.69
C LYS A 16 -24.21 -2.16 9.36
N LYS A 17 -25.33 -1.39 9.44
CA LYS A 17 -25.93 -0.75 8.29
C LYS A 17 -24.91 0.09 7.52
N PRO A 18 -25.00 0.20 6.18
CA PRO A 18 -24.03 0.97 5.38
C PRO A 18 -23.81 2.41 5.84
N ALA A 19 -24.85 3.05 6.38
CA ALA A 19 -24.77 4.41 6.92
C ALA A 19 -23.94 4.53 8.23
N ASP A 20 -23.85 3.45 9.01
CA ASP A 20 -23.15 3.43 10.30
C ASP A 20 -21.69 2.98 10.17
N ARG A 21 -21.21 2.73 8.96
CA ARG A 21 -19.85 2.28 8.72
C ARG A 21 -18.90 3.46 8.76
N LEU A 22 -17.92 3.40 9.65
CA LEU A 22 -16.82 4.37 9.73
C LEU A 22 -15.93 4.35 8.45
N ALA A 23 -16.02 3.30 7.64
CA ALA A 23 -15.19 3.12 6.46
C ALA A 23 -15.27 4.29 5.46
N PRO A 24 -16.43 4.80 5.03
CA PRO A 24 -16.48 5.92 4.11
C PRO A 24 -15.82 7.17 4.66
N ALA A 25 -16.03 7.47 5.96
CA ALA A 25 -15.43 8.64 6.61
C ALA A 25 -13.91 8.52 6.69
N VAL A 26 -13.41 7.34 7.06
CA VAL A 26 -11.95 7.05 7.09
C VAL A 26 -11.35 7.15 5.70
N MET A 27 -12.01 6.60 4.67
CA MET A 27 -11.51 6.64 3.29
C MET A 27 -11.49 8.05 2.72
N ASN A 28 -12.47 8.89 3.06
CA ASN A 28 -12.45 10.31 2.70
C ASN A 28 -11.24 11.01 3.33
N LYS A 29 -10.95 10.76 4.60
CA LYS A 29 -9.78 11.33 5.28
C LYS A 29 -8.46 10.82 4.72
N VAL A 30 -8.37 9.55 4.37
CA VAL A 30 -7.21 8.99 3.66
C VAL A 30 -7.01 9.70 2.31
N SER A 31 -8.07 9.91 1.55
CA SER A 31 -8.01 10.63 0.28
C SER A 31 -7.57 12.09 0.43
N GLU A 32 -8.06 12.79 1.44
CA GLU A 32 -7.62 14.16 1.78
C GLU A 32 -6.11 14.18 2.11
N ILE A 33 -5.64 13.23 2.93
CA ILE A 33 -4.21 13.11 3.28
C ILE A 33 -3.36 12.82 2.04
N LEU A 34 -3.81 11.96 1.14
CA LEU A 34 -3.10 11.65 -0.08
C LEU A 34 -2.98 12.85 -1.04
N LEU A 35 -4.02 13.70 -1.08
CA LEU A 35 -4.02 14.89 -1.92
C LEU A 35 -3.18 16.02 -1.34
N MET A 36 -3.31 16.30 -0.05
CA MET A 36 -2.73 17.48 0.60
C MET A 36 -1.48 17.17 1.43
N GLY A 37 -1.30 15.93 1.84
CA GLY A 37 -0.24 15.55 2.78
C GLY A 37 1.17 15.82 2.25
N ARG A 38 1.34 15.80 0.94
CA ARG A 38 2.64 16.05 0.30
C ARG A 38 3.18 17.46 0.60
N SER A 39 2.33 18.46 0.57
CA SER A 39 2.69 19.85 0.90
C SER A 39 2.95 20.04 2.40
N MET A 40 2.36 19.19 3.24
CA MET A 40 2.49 19.22 4.69
C MET A 40 3.55 18.26 5.23
N CYS A 41 4.37 17.65 4.37
CA CYS A 41 5.36 16.64 4.73
C CYS A 41 4.77 15.41 5.45
N VAL A 42 3.48 15.14 5.29
CA VAL A 42 2.83 13.94 5.81
C VAL A 42 3.09 12.78 4.87
N ARG A 43 3.49 11.64 5.43
CA ARG A 43 3.67 10.40 4.68
C ARG A 43 2.68 9.35 5.19
N LEU A 44 1.95 8.76 4.27
CA LEU A 44 0.97 7.71 4.55
C LEU A 44 1.51 6.38 4.05
N VAL A 45 1.51 5.37 4.94
CA VAL A 45 1.80 3.98 4.58
C VAL A 45 0.53 3.17 4.81
N CYS A 46 0.04 2.56 3.74
CA CYS A 46 -1.13 1.67 3.78
C CYS A 46 -0.68 0.23 3.50
N SER A 47 -0.96 -0.69 4.41
CA SER A 47 -0.75 -2.12 4.20
C SER A 47 -2.09 -2.83 4.17
N LEU A 48 -2.36 -3.56 3.11
CA LEU A 48 -3.65 -4.19 2.86
C LEU A 48 -3.44 -5.61 2.33
N GLN A 49 -4.25 -6.55 2.80
CA GLN A 49 -4.27 -7.89 2.23
C GLN A 49 -4.99 -7.93 0.88
N ARG A 50 -6.02 -7.12 0.74
CA ARG A 50 -6.82 -7.04 -0.49
C ARG A 50 -7.19 -5.58 -0.73
N PRO A 51 -6.62 -4.94 -1.74
CA PRO A 51 -7.07 -3.63 -2.15
C PRO A 51 -8.49 -3.77 -2.73
N ASP A 52 -9.40 -2.94 -2.24
CA ASP A 52 -10.77 -2.88 -2.74
C ASP A 52 -10.97 -1.55 -3.48
N ALA A 53 -11.74 -1.57 -4.57
CA ALA A 53 -12.03 -0.36 -5.36
C ALA A 53 -12.73 0.73 -4.52
N ILE A 54 -13.44 0.33 -3.45
CA ILE A 54 -14.04 1.25 -2.50
C ILE A 54 -12.97 1.97 -1.67
N ALA A 55 -11.87 1.28 -1.35
CA ALA A 55 -10.77 1.83 -0.58
C ALA A 55 -9.82 2.69 -1.43
N PHE A 56 -9.76 2.42 -2.72
CA PHE A 56 -8.85 3.10 -3.65
C PHE A 56 -9.62 3.66 -4.83
N SER A 57 -10.19 4.86 -4.66
CA SER A 57 -10.78 5.57 -5.80
C SER A 57 -9.72 5.81 -6.89
N ALA A 58 -10.15 5.85 -8.15
CA ALA A 58 -9.25 6.03 -9.27
C ALA A 58 -8.33 7.26 -9.13
N GLY A 59 -8.84 8.36 -8.57
CA GLY A 59 -8.06 9.58 -8.34
C GLY A 59 -7.05 9.47 -7.22
N SER A 60 -7.34 8.72 -6.14
CA SER A 60 -6.40 8.57 -5.02
C SER A 60 -5.22 7.65 -5.32
N ARG A 61 -5.40 6.71 -6.25
CA ARG A 61 -4.32 5.76 -6.65
C ARG A 61 -3.11 6.46 -7.24
N LEU A 62 -3.32 7.51 -8.01
CA LEU A 62 -2.25 8.29 -8.65
C LEU A 62 -1.38 9.07 -7.65
N ASN A 63 -1.87 9.25 -6.43
CA ASN A 63 -1.16 10.00 -5.40
C ASN A 63 -0.23 9.14 -4.54
N TYR A 64 -0.27 7.80 -4.70
CA TYR A 64 0.72 6.94 -4.06
C TYR A 64 2.04 7.01 -4.83
N GLY A 65 3.08 7.52 -4.18
CA GLY A 65 4.42 7.59 -4.77
C GLY A 65 5.07 6.22 -4.93
N VAL A 66 4.69 5.26 -4.10
CA VAL A 66 5.20 3.88 -4.13
C VAL A 66 4.05 2.91 -3.93
N VAL A 67 3.91 1.96 -4.84
CA VAL A 67 2.98 0.84 -4.73
C VAL A 67 3.78 -0.45 -4.74
N VAL A 68 3.57 -1.29 -3.73
CA VAL A 68 4.25 -2.57 -3.59
C VAL A 68 3.21 -3.69 -3.59
N ILE A 69 3.38 -4.68 -4.46
CA ILE A 69 2.56 -5.90 -4.49
C ILE A 69 3.48 -7.08 -4.23
N LEU A 70 3.20 -7.82 -3.16
CA LEU A 70 4.00 -8.98 -2.74
C LEU A 70 3.21 -10.28 -2.92
N GLY A 71 3.92 -11.32 -3.33
CA GLY A 71 3.39 -12.65 -3.53
C GLY A 71 2.47 -12.77 -4.75
N ALA A 72 1.76 -13.91 -4.81
CA ALA A 72 0.84 -14.20 -5.90
C ALA A 72 -0.40 -13.32 -5.80
N ALA A 73 -0.44 -12.24 -6.57
CA ALA A 73 -1.62 -11.39 -6.70
C ALA A 73 -2.44 -11.80 -7.93
N ILE A 74 -3.76 -11.72 -7.80
CA ILE A 74 -4.67 -11.98 -8.92
C ILE A 74 -4.61 -10.83 -9.92
N ARG A 75 -4.90 -11.13 -11.18
CA ARG A 75 -4.84 -10.17 -12.30
C ARG A 75 -5.60 -8.87 -12.00
N SER A 76 -6.77 -8.95 -11.39
CA SER A 76 -7.58 -7.76 -11.05
C SER A 76 -6.89 -6.77 -10.10
N ILE A 77 -5.96 -7.24 -9.26
CA ILE A 77 -5.16 -6.36 -8.39
C ILE A 77 -4.17 -5.56 -9.22
N TYR A 78 -3.50 -6.20 -10.17
CA TYR A 78 -2.58 -5.51 -11.10
C TYR A 78 -3.33 -4.52 -12.00
N GLU A 79 -4.49 -4.91 -12.54
CA GLU A 79 -5.36 -4.03 -13.34
C GLU A 79 -5.80 -2.79 -12.54
N MET A 80 -6.05 -2.96 -11.26
CA MET A 80 -6.46 -1.87 -10.40
C MET A 80 -5.31 -0.95 -10.00
N LEU A 81 -4.14 -1.50 -9.66
CA LEU A 81 -3.04 -0.73 -9.06
C LEU A 81 -1.97 -0.30 -10.09
N MET A 82 -1.82 -1.05 -11.18
CA MET A 82 -0.75 -0.87 -12.19
C MET A 82 -1.27 -1.12 -13.60
N PRO A 83 -2.35 -0.45 -14.06
CA PRO A 83 -2.97 -0.74 -15.35
C PRO A 83 -2.00 -0.63 -16.54
N ASP A 84 -1.11 0.35 -16.51
CA ASP A 84 -0.16 0.63 -17.60
C ASP A 84 1.02 -0.37 -17.65
N HIS A 85 1.17 -1.22 -16.64
CA HIS A 85 2.27 -2.18 -16.54
C HIS A 85 1.83 -3.65 -16.58
N LEU A 86 0.59 -3.93 -16.98
CA LEU A 86 0.02 -5.28 -17.01
C LEU A 86 0.83 -6.27 -17.80
N GLU A 87 1.27 -5.87 -18.99
CA GLU A 87 2.04 -6.77 -19.88
C GLU A 87 3.40 -7.15 -19.30
N GLN A 88 3.98 -6.31 -18.43
CA GLN A 88 5.26 -6.58 -17.80
C GLN A 88 5.14 -7.62 -16.67
N VAL A 89 3.99 -7.70 -16.02
CA VAL A 89 3.73 -8.66 -14.92
C VAL A 89 2.99 -9.91 -15.37
N LYS A 90 2.44 -9.91 -16.59
CA LYS A 90 1.68 -11.01 -17.17
C LYS A 90 2.53 -12.27 -17.28
N GLY A 91 1.97 -13.39 -16.83
CA GLY A 91 2.64 -14.69 -16.90
C GLY A 91 3.77 -14.89 -15.89
N ARG A 92 3.98 -13.96 -14.96
CA ARG A 92 4.93 -14.14 -13.87
C ARG A 92 4.24 -14.62 -12.61
N GLU A 93 4.82 -15.63 -12.01
CA GLU A 93 4.44 -16.12 -10.69
C GLU A 93 5.45 -15.62 -9.67
N PHE A 94 4.95 -15.00 -8.61
CA PHE A 94 5.76 -14.49 -7.51
C PHE A 94 5.61 -15.40 -6.29
N GLY A 95 6.74 -15.85 -5.77
CA GLY A 95 6.80 -16.64 -4.55
C GLY A 95 6.69 -15.78 -3.29
N ILE A 96 6.89 -16.43 -2.14
CA ILE A 96 6.91 -15.74 -0.84
C ILE A 96 8.07 -14.76 -0.81
N GLY A 97 7.79 -13.50 -0.47
CA GLY A 97 8.78 -12.42 -0.41
C GLY A 97 9.17 -11.84 -1.77
N GLU A 98 8.66 -12.39 -2.88
CA GLU A 98 8.86 -11.82 -4.21
C GLU A 98 7.68 -10.93 -4.60
N GLY A 99 7.92 -9.96 -5.47
CA GLY A 99 6.87 -9.06 -5.91
C GLY A 99 7.35 -7.96 -6.83
N VAL A 100 6.53 -6.94 -6.95
CA VAL A 100 6.80 -5.78 -7.78
C VAL A 100 6.64 -4.49 -7.00
N VAL A 101 7.44 -3.49 -7.36
CA VAL A 101 7.35 -2.12 -6.87
C VAL A 101 7.14 -1.20 -8.05
N LEU A 102 6.11 -0.40 -7.99
CA LEU A 102 5.87 0.70 -8.91
C LEU A 102 6.25 2.01 -8.23
N LEU A 103 7.21 2.73 -8.81
CA LEU A 103 7.65 4.04 -8.32
C LEU A 103 7.04 5.14 -9.17
N GLN A 104 6.37 6.08 -8.53
CA GLN A 104 5.77 7.28 -9.15
C GLN A 104 4.91 6.97 -10.39
N GLY A 105 4.27 5.81 -10.40
CA GLY A 105 3.42 5.37 -11.51
C GLY A 105 4.15 5.01 -12.81
N THR A 106 5.48 5.17 -12.88
CA THR A 106 6.23 5.06 -14.16
C THR A 106 7.27 3.95 -14.19
N LYS A 107 7.93 3.67 -13.07
CA LYS A 107 9.05 2.73 -13.02
C LYS A 107 8.66 1.48 -12.25
N LEU A 108 8.62 0.34 -12.95
CA LEU A 108 8.35 -0.97 -12.37
C LEU A 108 9.66 -1.71 -12.10
N TYR A 109 9.79 -2.23 -10.87
CA TYR A 109 10.92 -3.06 -10.45
C TYR A 109 10.42 -4.38 -9.87
N TYR A 110 11.17 -5.44 -10.12
CA TYR A 110 10.98 -6.73 -9.47
C TYR A 110 11.78 -6.73 -8.17
N ILE A 111 11.16 -7.15 -7.09
CA ILE A 111 11.80 -7.19 -5.78
C ILE A 111 11.75 -8.58 -5.19
N LYS A 112 12.77 -8.87 -4.39
CA LYS A 112 12.81 -10.03 -3.51
C LYS A 112 13.19 -9.54 -2.12
N ILE A 113 12.27 -9.74 -1.17
CA ILE A 113 12.48 -9.38 0.23
C ILE A 113 13.14 -10.56 0.91
N PRO A 114 14.33 -10.40 1.51
CA PRO A 114 14.96 -11.46 2.27
C PRO A 114 14.12 -11.81 3.50
N MET A 115 14.09 -13.09 3.85
CA MET A 115 13.42 -13.55 5.05
C MET A 115 14.30 -13.23 6.26
N TYR A 116 13.81 -12.37 7.15
CA TYR A 116 14.49 -12.04 8.38
C TYR A 116 13.97 -12.92 9.52
N THR A 117 14.87 -13.64 10.16
CA THR A 117 14.56 -14.44 11.35
C THR A 117 14.91 -13.73 12.65
N ASP A 118 15.80 -12.74 12.58
CA ASP A 118 16.25 -11.94 13.73
C ASP A 118 15.53 -10.58 13.77
N TYR A 119 14.41 -10.54 14.48
CA TYR A 119 13.58 -9.35 14.60
C TYR A 119 14.25 -8.22 15.39
N GLU A 120 15.05 -8.54 16.40
CA GLU A 120 15.74 -7.54 17.22
C GLU A 120 16.83 -6.82 16.44
N ARG A 121 17.55 -7.52 15.58
CA ARG A 121 18.54 -6.91 14.68
C ARG A 121 17.88 -5.94 13.69
N VAL A 122 16.75 -6.31 13.11
CA VAL A 122 15.99 -5.41 12.21
C VAL A 122 15.56 -4.16 12.96
N LYS A 123 15.04 -4.30 14.16
CA LYS A 123 14.63 -3.18 15.01
C LYS A 123 15.79 -2.22 15.32
N GLN A 124 16.96 -2.76 15.66
CA GLN A 124 18.15 -1.95 15.90
C GLN A 124 18.59 -1.18 14.65
N LEU A 125 18.59 -1.84 13.48
CA LEU A 125 18.92 -1.18 12.20
C LEU A 125 17.92 -0.05 11.87
N CYS A 126 16.63 -0.26 12.13
CA CYS A 126 15.63 0.79 11.94
C CYS A 126 15.86 1.99 12.88
N ILE A 127 16.22 1.75 14.13
CA ILE A 127 16.54 2.81 15.10
C ILE A 127 17.77 3.60 14.66
N GLN A 128 18.83 2.91 14.21
CA GLN A 128 20.04 3.55 13.70
C GLN A 128 19.80 4.40 12.43
N ALA A 129 18.89 3.95 11.57
CA ALA A 129 18.56 4.69 10.35
C ALA A 129 17.68 5.94 10.61
N LEU A 130 17.10 6.06 11.80
CA LEU A 130 16.24 7.18 12.20
C LEU A 130 16.98 8.21 13.09
N SER A 131 18.16 7.89 13.57
CA SER A 131 19.05 8.76 14.34
C SER A 131 19.96 9.58 13.42
#